data_1284045179e4e2261515135796c35994
#
_entry.id   1284045179e4e2261515135796c35994
#
_cell.length_a   1.000
_cell.length_b   1.000
_cell.length_c   1.000
_cell.angle_alpha   90.00
_cell.angle_beta   90.00
_cell.angle_gamma   90.00
#
_symmetry.space_group_name_H-M   'P 1'
#
loop_
_entity.id
_entity.type
_entity.pdbx_description
1 polymer ?
#
loop_
_entity_poly.entity_id
_entity_poly.type
_entity_poly.pdbx_seq_one_letter_code
_entity_poly.pdbx_strand_id
1 'polypeptide(L)'
;MSKELIRLSDCVVQFDDEIVLDHLNLYINDKEFLTLLGPSGCGKTTTLRIIGGFQKPTSGDVFFDGRRCNDLPPYKRQVNTVFQKYALFTHLNIFENVAFGLRIAKVPENEIARRVEEALELVNLPGYGKRSASSLSGGQQQRVAIARAIVNRPQVLLLDEPLAALDLKLRKDMQVELKRIQREVGITFVYVTHDQEEALTMSDTVVVMDKGNIQQIGTPEDIYTEPKNAFVADFIGESNIIDGFMPQDKVVQMYGKKFPCLDGGFAPGEPVDVVIRPEDIDIVPEDQGQITGTVTEVTFKGMHYDIIVDFHGFKWLIQTTDYSPVGAHIGVKIDPDGFHIMKKSQYSGKFGDYSSYSDAYDQLNVDADAAGEGDDE
;
A
#
# COMPACT_ATOMS: atom_id res chain seq x y z
N MET A 1 -24.54 -5.46 -0.79
CA MET A 1 -23.58 -4.69 -1.62
C MET A 1 -23.44 -3.31 -1.01
N SER A 2 -22.22 -2.86 -0.74
CA SER A 2 -21.95 -1.48 -0.28
C SER A 2 -22.39 -0.49 -1.37
N LYS A 3 -22.89 0.67 -0.95
CA LYS A 3 -23.32 1.74 -1.87
C LYS A 3 -22.07 2.46 -2.40
N GLU A 4 -21.93 2.58 -3.73
CA GLU A 4 -20.92 3.44 -4.33
C GLU A 4 -21.20 4.91 -3.96
N LEU A 5 -20.21 5.59 -3.42
CA LEU A 5 -20.29 7.00 -3.02
C LEU A 5 -19.55 7.92 -3.99
N ILE A 6 -18.35 7.54 -4.40
CA ILE A 6 -17.53 8.30 -5.35
C ILE A 6 -17.14 7.40 -6.52
N ARG A 7 -17.18 7.96 -7.74
CA ARG A 7 -16.65 7.32 -8.94
C ARG A 7 -15.79 8.31 -9.71
N LEU A 8 -14.59 7.87 -10.06
CA LEU A 8 -13.77 8.49 -11.10
C LEU A 8 -13.91 7.61 -12.35
N SER A 9 -14.25 8.22 -13.46
CA SER A 9 -14.48 7.53 -14.74
C SER A 9 -13.58 8.13 -15.80
N ASP A 10 -12.63 7.32 -16.28
CA ASP A 10 -11.73 7.67 -17.37
C ASP A 10 -10.98 9.01 -17.12
N CYS A 11 -10.56 9.23 -15.87
CA CYS A 11 -9.96 10.49 -15.47
C CYS A 11 -8.51 10.59 -15.93
N VAL A 12 -8.21 11.61 -16.74
CA VAL A 12 -6.85 11.99 -17.14
C VAL A 12 -6.48 13.29 -16.48
N VAL A 13 -5.26 13.38 -15.95
CA VAL A 13 -4.66 14.65 -15.52
C VAL A 13 -3.31 14.81 -16.17
N GLN A 14 -3.18 15.89 -16.88
CA GLN A 14 -1.95 16.29 -17.55
C GLN A 14 -1.53 17.68 -17.09
N PHE A 15 -0.25 17.85 -16.80
CA PHE A 15 0.40 19.13 -16.56
C PHE A 15 1.47 19.31 -17.62
N ASP A 16 1.32 20.37 -18.41
CA ASP A 16 2.13 20.60 -19.59
C ASP A 16 2.18 19.34 -20.49
N ASP A 17 3.33 18.71 -20.64
CA ASP A 17 3.54 17.50 -21.45
C ASP A 17 3.53 16.21 -20.63
N GLU A 18 3.38 16.28 -19.29
CA GLU A 18 3.42 15.13 -18.39
C GLU A 18 2.01 14.65 -18.00
N ILE A 19 1.71 13.37 -18.28
CA ILE A 19 0.48 12.72 -17.84
C ILE A 19 0.74 12.16 -16.44
N VAL A 20 0.04 12.72 -15.43
CA VAL A 20 0.14 12.31 -14.02
C VAL A 20 -0.91 11.27 -13.67
N LEU A 21 -2.09 11.30 -14.27
CA LEU A 21 -3.10 10.25 -14.20
C LEU A 21 -3.51 9.88 -15.60
N ASP A 22 -3.51 8.58 -15.89
CA ASP A 22 -3.76 8.03 -17.21
C ASP A 22 -5.02 7.14 -17.18
N HIS A 23 -6.14 7.68 -17.69
CA HIS A 23 -7.43 6.98 -17.80
C HIS A 23 -7.88 6.28 -16.50
N LEU A 24 -7.71 6.97 -15.35
CA LEU A 24 -7.99 6.43 -14.04
C LEU A 24 -9.47 6.11 -13.85
N ASN A 25 -9.76 4.86 -13.51
CA ASN A 25 -11.09 4.37 -13.14
C ASN A 25 -11.06 3.86 -11.70
N LEU A 26 -11.81 4.50 -10.80
CA LEU A 26 -11.85 4.16 -9.38
C LEU A 26 -13.27 4.38 -8.85
N TYR A 27 -13.75 3.44 -8.04
CA TYR A 27 -14.96 3.60 -7.25
C TYR A 27 -14.63 3.49 -5.76
N ILE A 28 -15.32 4.28 -4.95
CA ILE A 28 -15.16 4.34 -3.49
C ILE A 28 -16.53 4.15 -2.88
N ASN A 29 -16.65 3.20 -1.96
CA ASN A 29 -17.91 2.87 -1.32
C ASN A 29 -18.19 3.74 -0.09
N ASP A 30 -19.46 3.81 0.28
CA ASP A 30 -19.90 4.49 1.50
C ASP A 30 -19.36 3.77 2.75
N LYS A 31 -18.81 4.54 3.68
CA LYS A 31 -18.28 4.09 4.98
C LYS A 31 -17.07 3.17 4.93
N GLU A 32 -16.39 3.05 3.80
CA GLU A 32 -15.13 2.29 3.75
C GLU A 32 -13.92 3.16 4.12
N PHE A 33 -12.87 2.50 4.57
CA PHE A 33 -11.52 3.04 4.68
C PHE A 33 -10.74 2.61 3.45
N LEU A 34 -10.64 3.49 2.45
CA LEU A 34 -9.88 3.22 1.23
C LEU A 34 -8.52 3.90 1.29
N THR A 35 -7.46 3.15 0.99
CA THR A 35 -6.10 3.67 0.91
C THR A 35 -5.58 3.69 -0.52
N LEU A 36 -5.07 4.84 -0.97
CA LEU A 36 -4.25 4.98 -2.17
C LEU A 36 -2.79 4.79 -1.77
N LEU A 37 -2.18 3.72 -2.24
CA LEU A 37 -0.82 3.29 -1.91
C LEU A 37 0.05 3.28 -3.17
N GLY A 38 1.33 3.66 -3.06
CA GLY A 38 2.26 3.62 -4.19
C GLY A 38 3.48 4.50 -3.96
N PRO A 39 4.49 4.46 -4.84
CA PRO A 39 5.69 5.28 -4.75
C PRO A 39 5.40 6.77 -4.90
N SER A 40 6.38 7.60 -4.55
CA SER A 40 6.28 9.06 -4.72
C SER A 40 6.07 9.41 -6.21
N GLY A 41 5.17 10.35 -6.49
CA GLY A 41 4.89 10.80 -7.86
C GLY A 41 3.92 9.93 -8.66
N CYS A 42 3.41 8.80 -8.14
CA CYS A 42 2.51 7.93 -8.90
C CYS A 42 1.06 8.45 -9.05
N GLY A 43 0.72 9.65 -8.58
CA GLY A 43 -0.59 10.27 -8.80
C GLY A 43 -1.56 10.25 -7.61
N LYS A 44 -1.23 9.68 -6.44
CA LYS A 44 -2.11 9.57 -5.25
C LYS A 44 -2.69 10.90 -4.78
N THR A 45 -1.82 11.88 -4.48
CA THR A 45 -2.24 13.23 -4.05
C THR A 45 -3.05 13.93 -5.14
N THR A 46 -2.73 13.72 -6.42
CA THR A 46 -3.51 14.25 -7.55
C THR A 46 -4.91 13.66 -7.58
N THR A 47 -5.05 12.34 -7.39
CA THR A 47 -6.33 11.65 -7.27
C THR A 47 -7.15 12.22 -6.12
N LEU A 48 -6.54 12.38 -4.94
CA LEU A 48 -7.19 12.98 -3.78
C LEU A 48 -7.63 14.43 -4.05
N ARG A 49 -6.81 15.24 -4.74
CA ARG A 49 -7.15 16.62 -5.13
C ARG A 49 -8.31 16.69 -6.12
N ILE A 50 -8.43 15.73 -7.05
CA ILE A 50 -9.59 15.63 -7.95
C ILE A 50 -10.85 15.34 -7.14
N ILE A 51 -10.82 14.37 -6.23
CA ILE A 51 -11.95 14.04 -5.34
C ILE A 51 -12.34 15.27 -4.52
N GLY A 52 -11.36 15.96 -3.96
CA GLY A 52 -11.57 17.18 -3.17
C GLY A 52 -12.04 18.41 -3.97
N GLY A 53 -11.91 18.38 -5.30
CA GLY A 53 -12.25 19.51 -6.18
C GLY A 53 -11.19 20.62 -6.21
N PHE A 54 -9.99 20.36 -5.69
CA PHE A 54 -8.85 21.28 -5.77
C PHE A 54 -8.17 21.26 -7.15
N GLN A 55 -8.36 20.15 -7.87
CA GLN A 55 -7.88 19.94 -9.23
C GLN A 55 -9.03 19.44 -10.09
N LYS A 56 -9.16 19.97 -11.32
CA LYS A 56 -10.06 19.42 -12.33
C LYS A 56 -9.31 18.39 -13.16
N PRO A 57 -9.93 17.27 -13.54
CA PRO A 57 -9.36 16.37 -14.54
C PRO A 57 -9.27 17.09 -15.89
N THR A 58 -8.27 16.76 -16.69
CA THR A 58 -8.10 17.23 -18.07
C THR A 58 -9.20 16.63 -18.96
N SER A 59 -9.51 15.35 -18.75
CA SER A 59 -10.66 14.64 -19.33
C SER A 59 -11.22 13.63 -18.34
N GLY A 60 -12.40 13.07 -18.65
CA GLY A 60 -13.10 12.15 -17.74
C GLY A 60 -13.98 12.86 -16.72
N ASP A 61 -14.64 12.07 -15.89
CA ASP A 61 -15.68 12.55 -15.01
C ASP A 61 -15.53 12.04 -13.57
N VAL A 62 -15.88 12.93 -12.62
CA VAL A 62 -15.96 12.63 -11.19
C VAL A 62 -17.42 12.70 -10.77
N PHE A 63 -17.89 11.64 -10.15
CA PHE A 63 -19.24 11.55 -9.60
C PHE A 63 -19.21 11.43 -8.09
N PHE A 64 -20.15 12.08 -7.43
CA PHE A 64 -20.42 11.98 -6.01
C PHE A 64 -21.90 11.64 -5.82
N ASP A 65 -22.22 10.52 -5.19
CA ASP A 65 -23.57 9.98 -5.02
C ASP A 65 -24.37 10.00 -6.35
N GLY A 66 -23.71 9.49 -7.43
CA GLY A 66 -24.25 9.41 -8.78
C GLY A 66 -24.35 10.76 -9.53
N ARG A 67 -23.95 11.87 -8.95
CA ARG A 67 -24.01 13.22 -9.57
C ARG A 67 -22.63 13.67 -10.00
N ARG A 68 -22.50 14.08 -11.26
CA ARG A 68 -21.25 14.64 -11.79
C ARG A 68 -20.88 15.92 -11.03
N CYS A 69 -19.63 15.99 -10.56
CA CYS A 69 -19.18 17.09 -9.71
C CYS A 69 -17.88 17.78 -10.19
N ASN A 70 -17.45 17.58 -11.45
CA ASN A 70 -16.23 18.22 -11.99
C ASN A 70 -16.18 19.74 -11.77
N ASP A 71 -17.32 20.42 -11.92
CA ASP A 71 -17.42 21.88 -11.84
C ASP A 71 -17.77 22.40 -10.45
N LEU A 72 -18.00 21.50 -9.48
CA LEU A 72 -18.26 21.92 -8.11
C LEU A 72 -16.94 22.29 -7.41
N PRO A 73 -16.82 23.52 -6.89
CA PRO A 73 -15.67 23.93 -6.11
C PRO A 73 -15.58 23.17 -4.79
N PRO A 74 -14.39 23.08 -4.14
CA PRO A 74 -14.16 22.29 -2.92
C PRO A 74 -15.19 22.55 -1.81
N TYR A 75 -15.52 23.81 -1.54
CA TYR A 75 -16.44 24.20 -0.47
C TYR A 75 -17.92 23.78 -0.69
N LYS A 76 -18.27 23.33 -1.89
CA LYS A 76 -19.61 22.79 -2.22
C LYS A 76 -19.64 21.25 -2.24
N ARG A 77 -18.49 20.59 -2.11
CA ARG A 77 -18.43 19.14 -2.03
C ARG A 77 -18.63 18.69 -0.58
N GLN A 78 -19.24 17.53 -0.38
CA GLN A 78 -19.46 16.97 0.96
C GLN A 78 -18.23 16.21 1.46
N VAL A 79 -17.06 16.78 1.24
CA VAL A 79 -15.75 16.23 1.62
C VAL A 79 -14.99 17.27 2.44
N ASN A 80 -14.19 16.80 3.40
CA ASN A 80 -13.19 17.63 4.08
C ASN A 80 -11.81 17.01 3.92
N THR A 81 -10.77 17.85 3.95
CA THR A 81 -9.38 17.41 3.73
C THR A 81 -8.51 17.76 4.93
N VAL A 82 -7.72 16.79 5.37
CA VAL A 82 -6.59 16.97 6.28
C VAL A 82 -5.32 16.90 5.45
N PHE A 83 -4.56 18.00 5.41
CA PHE A 83 -3.32 18.10 4.65
C PHE A 83 -2.12 17.60 5.47
N GLN A 84 -1.06 17.19 4.83
CA GLN A 84 0.18 16.68 5.41
C GLN A 84 0.77 17.60 6.51
N LYS A 85 0.69 18.92 6.36
CA LYS A 85 1.17 19.92 7.34
C LYS A 85 0.08 20.38 8.34
N TYR A 86 -1.03 19.63 8.46
CA TYR A 86 -2.19 19.89 9.34
C TYR A 86 -2.88 21.24 9.14
N ALA A 87 -2.20 22.26 8.65
CA ALA A 87 -2.70 23.59 8.32
C ALA A 87 -3.57 24.23 9.42
N LEU A 88 -3.17 24.10 10.70
CA LEU A 88 -3.84 24.78 11.81
C LEU A 88 -3.62 26.30 11.75
N PHE A 89 -4.64 27.05 12.11
CA PHE A 89 -4.54 28.49 12.25
C PHE A 89 -3.81 28.83 13.55
N THR A 90 -2.54 29.26 13.43
CA THR A 90 -1.65 29.49 14.58
C THR A 90 -2.06 30.66 15.45
N HIS A 91 -2.82 31.61 14.91
CA HIS A 91 -3.36 32.78 15.61
C HIS A 91 -4.69 32.49 16.35
N LEU A 92 -5.27 31.30 16.16
CA LEU A 92 -6.49 30.85 16.82
C LEU A 92 -6.18 29.81 17.89
N ASN A 93 -6.97 29.77 18.95
CA ASN A 93 -6.95 28.65 19.90
C ASN A 93 -7.56 27.38 19.27
N ILE A 94 -7.54 26.25 20.01
CA ILE A 94 -8.01 24.96 19.48
C ILE A 94 -9.52 24.98 19.24
N PHE A 95 -10.30 25.56 20.17
CA PHE A 95 -11.75 25.70 20.00
C PHE A 95 -12.07 26.47 18.71
N GLU A 96 -11.41 27.60 18.50
CA GLU A 96 -11.61 28.44 17.31
C GLU A 96 -11.19 27.75 16.03
N ASN A 97 -10.09 26.97 16.05
CA ASN A 97 -9.67 26.14 14.92
C ASN A 97 -10.75 25.15 14.53
N VAL A 98 -11.31 24.41 15.49
CA VAL A 98 -12.36 23.41 15.23
C VAL A 98 -13.68 24.10 14.85
N ALA A 99 -14.05 25.18 15.52
CA ALA A 99 -15.29 25.93 15.27
C ALA A 99 -15.31 26.67 13.92
N PHE A 100 -14.17 26.87 13.29
CA PHE A 100 -14.01 27.75 12.13
C PHE A 100 -15.01 27.46 11.00
N GLY A 101 -15.12 26.19 10.59
CA GLY A 101 -16.04 25.76 9.53
C GLY A 101 -17.51 25.94 9.91
N LEU A 102 -17.86 25.67 11.16
CA LEU A 102 -19.22 25.85 11.68
C LEU A 102 -19.65 27.33 11.71
N ARG A 103 -18.74 28.23 12.04
CA ARG A 103 -19.02 29.69 11.99
C ARG A 103 -19.23 30.18 10.55
N ILE A 104 -18.42 29.70 9.58
CA ILE A 104 -18.66 30.00 8.16
C ILE A 104 -20.05 29.52 7.72
N ALA A 105 -20.46 28.33 8.19
CA ALA A 105 -21.79 27.77 7.94
C ALA A 105 -22.90 28.45 8.74
N LYS A 106 -22.58 29.49 9.56
CA LYS A 106 -23.52 30.24 10.40
C LYS A 106 -24.33 29.37 11.38
N VAL A 107 -23.69 28.32 11.90
CA VAL A 107 -24.30 27.51 12.97
C VAL A 107 -24.40 28.33 14.26
N PRO A 108 -25.47 28.20 15.05
CA PRO A 108 -25.61 28.91 16.33
C PRO A 108 -24.51 28.58 17.33
N GLU A 109 -24.01 29.57 18.10
CA GLU A 109 -22.88 29.41 19.03
C GLU A 109 -23.06 28.31 20.08
N ASN A 110 -24.30 28.12 20.58
CA ASN A 110 -24.62 27.03 21.52
C ASN A 110 -24.43 25.63 20.88
N GLU A 111 -24.76 25.49 19.61
CA GLU A 111 -24.55 24.26 18.84
C GLU A 111 -23.06 24.07 18.49
N ILE A 112 -22.35 25.17 18.16
CA ILE A 112 -20.93 25.17 17.95
C ILE A 112 -20.18 24.64 19.16
N ALA A 113 -20.50 25.21 20.37
CA ALA A 113 -19.84 24.79 21.59
C ALA A 113 -19.99 23.28 21.86
N ARG A 114 -21.19 22.74 21.68
CA ARG A 114 -21.47 21.31 21.84
C ARG A 114 -20.69 20.45 20.82
N ARG A 115 -20.77 20.80 19.54
CA ARG A 115 -20.11 20.01 18.49
C ARG A 115 -18.57 20.04 18.58
N VAL A 116 -17.99 21.16 18.99
CA VAL A 116 -16.55 21.28 19.19
C VAL A 116 -16.12 20.40 20.35
N GLU A 117 -16.86 20.40 21.47
CA GLU A 117 -16.52 19.53 22.61
C GLU A 117 -16.61 18.05 22.21
N GLU A 118 -17.72 17.63 21.57
CA GLU A 118 -17.90 16.28 21.04
C GLU A 118 -16.73 15.88 20.10
N ALA A 119 -16.32 16.77 19.19
CA ALA A 119 -15.22 16.51 18.27
C ALA A 119 -13.86 16.39 18.99
N LEU A 120 -13.62 17.19 20.03
CA LEU A 120 -12.38 17.10 20.82
C LEU A 120 -12.36 15.86 21.71
N GLU A 121 -13.50 15.44 22.27
CA GLU A 121 -13.62 14.17 23.00
C GLU A 121 -13.31 12.98 22.07
N LEU A 122 -13.89 12.98 20.87
CA LEU A 122 -13.68 11.92 19.86
C LEU A 122 -12.21 11.72 19.51
N VAL A 123 -11.41 12.79 19.48
CA VAL A 123 -9.96 12.71 19.20
C VAL A 123 -9.11 12.65 20.47
N ASN A 124 -9.69 12.29 21.63
CA ASN A 124 -9.02 12.18 22.93
C ASN A 124 -8.28 13.46 23.37
N LEU A 125 -8.89 14.64 23.14
CA LEU A 125 -8.41 15.97 23.59
C LEU A 125 -9.46 16.77 24.36
N PRO A 126 -10.19 16.16 25.34
CA PRO A 126 -11.19 16.90 26.11
C PRO A 126 -10.55 18.06 26.88
N GLY A 127 -11.23 19.21 26.95
CA GLY A 127 -10.75 20.39 27.69
C GLY A 127 -9.58 21.14 27.06
N TYR A 128 -9.10 20.76 25.87
CA TYR A 128 -7.99 21.45 25.18
C TYR A 128 -8.42 22.76 24.47
N GLY A 129 -9.68 23.06 24.38
CA GLY A 129 -10.21 24.15 23.56
C GLY A 129 -9.55 25.50 23.75
N LYS A 130 -9.13 25.87 24.98
CA LYS A 130 -8.51 27.16 25.29
C LYS A 130 -7.00 27.23 25.01
N ARG A 131 -6.35 26.09 24.66
CA ARG A 131 -4.89 26.06 24.38
C ARG A 131 -4.58 26.67 23.03
N SER A 132 -3.35 27.17 22.89
CA SER A 132 -2.81 27.63 21.60
C SER A 132 -2.43 26.43 20.73
N ALA A 133 -2.64 26.52 19.42
CA ALA A 133 -2.22 25.49 18.46
C ALA A 133 -0.69 25.26 18.48
N SER A 134 0.10 26.31 18.76
CA SER A 134 1.56 26.26 18.86
C SER A 134 2.09 25.51 20.08
N SER A 135 1.26 25.28 21.10
CA SER A 135 1.65 24.56 22.32
C SER A 135 1.51 23.04 22.20
N LEU A 136 1.02 22.54 21.08
CA LEU A 136 0.69 21.14 20.87
C LEU A 136 1.87 20.37 20.25
N SER A 137 2.01 19.08 20.63
CA SER A 137 2.87 18.13 19.90
C SER A 137 2.30 17.86 18.51
N GLY A 138 3.13 17.31 17.58
CA GLY A 138 2.71 16.96 16.23
C GLY A 138 1.46 16.07 16.19
N GLY A 139 1.41 15.01 17.00
CA GLY A 139 0.24 14.14 17.08
C GLY A 139 -0.99 14.82 17.64
N GLN A 140 -0.84 15.77 18.59
CA GLN A 140 -1.97 16.58 19.09
C GLN A 140 -2.47 17.56 18.02
N GLN A 141 -1.56 18.18 17.24
CA GLN A 141 -1.94 19.05 16.13
C GLN A 141 -2.73 18.27 15.07
N GLN A 142 -2.29 17.07 14.76
CA GLN A 142 -3.00 16.18 13.85
C GLN A 142 -4.42 15.85 14.35
N ARG A 143 -4.57 15.46 15.61
CA ARG A 143 -5.89 15.21 16.22
C ARG A 143 -6.80 16.42 16.12
N VAL A 144 -6.29 17.62 16.38
CA VAL A 144 -7.08 18.87 16.21
C VAL A 144 -7.46 19.09 14.74
N ALA A 145 -6.58 18.81 13.79
CA ALA A 145 -6.90 18.91 12.36
C ALA A 145 -8.00 17.93 11.94
N ILE A 146 -7.96 16.70 12.47
CA ILE A 146 -9.02 15.70 12.28
C ILE A 146 -10.34 16.19 12.92
N ALA A 147 -10.33 16.67 14.18
CA ALA A 147 -11.51 17.23 14.86
C ALA A 147 -12.13 18.37 14.03
N ARG A 148 -11.29 19.29 13.52
CA ARG A 148 -11.74 20.38 12.63
C ARG A 148 -12.38 19.88 11.34
N ALA A 149 -11.89 18.77 10.80
CA ALA A 149 -12.42 18.20 9.58
C ALA A 149 -13.76 17.47 9.81
N ILE A 150 -13.90 16.72 10.90
CA ILE A 150 -15.10 15.91 11.16
C ILE A 150 -16.26 16.70 11.79
N VAL A 151 -15.98 17.83 12.48
CA VAL A 151 -17.02 18.65 13.16
C VAL A 151 -18.14 19.12 12.23
N ASN A 152 -17.82 19.30 10.95
CA ASN A 152 -18.79 19.67 9.90
C ASN A 152 -19.65 18.49 9.41
N ARG A 153 -19.40 17.27 9.90
CA ARG A 153 -20.09 16.04 9.51
C ARG A 153 -20.04 15.78 7.99
N PRO A 154 -18.83 15.75 7.37
CA PRO A 154 -18.71 15.43 5.96
C PRO A 154 -19.13 13.97 5.70
N GLN A 155 -19.43 13.63 4.45
CA GLN A 155 -19.62 12.23 4.06
C GLN A 155 -18.29 11.54 3.83
N VAL A 156 -17.25 12.29 3.43
CA VAL A 156 -15.90 11.76 3.14
C VAL A 156 -14.84 12.62 3.79
N LEU A 157 -13.87 11.97 4.43
CA LEU A 157 -12.65 12.59 4.92
C LEU A 157 -11.47 12.17 4.03
N LEU A 158 -10.81 13.16 3.45
CA LEU A 158 -9.60 13.00 2.63
C LEU A 158 -8.37 13.25 3.49
N LEU A 159 -7.41 12.34 3.49
CA LEU A 159 -6.23 12.36 4.35
C LEU A 159 -4.97 12.22 3.46
N ASP A 160 -4.20 13.30 3.33
CA ASP A 160 -3.00 13.34 2.49
C ASP A 160 -1.75 13.17 3.35
N GLU A 161 -1.21 11.95 3.41
CA GLU A 161 -0.05 11.53 4.21
C GLU A 161 -0.07 12.06 5.67
N PRO A 162 -1.15 11.88 6.41
CA PRO A 162 -1.31 12.56 7.70
C PRO A 162 -0.35 12.09 8.78
N LEU A 163 0.23 10.87 8.66
CA LEU A 163 1.13 10.29 9.66
C LEU A 163 2.61 10.47 9.34
N ALA A 164 2.96 11.01 8.16
CA ALA A 164 4.34 11.06 7.67
C ALA A 164 5.31 11.84 8.59
N ALA A 165 4.81 12.83 9.34
CA ALA A 165 5.63 13.68 10.21
C ALA A 165 5.77 13.14 11.66
N LEU A 166 5.22 11.95 11.97
CA LEU A 166 5.22 11.36 13.31
C LEU A 166 6.35 10.33 13.47
N ASP A 167 6.86 10.22 14.71
CA ASP A 167 7.74 9.12 15.08
C ASP A 167 7.00 7.77 15.06
N LEU A 168 7.75 6.66 14.98
CA LEU A 168 7.21 5.32 14.80
C LEU A 168 6.16 4.93 15.85
N LYS A 169 6.41 5.21 17.13
CA LYS A 169 5.50 4.84 18.21
C LYS A 169 4.18 5.61 18.12
N LEU A 170 4.30 6.94 17.94
CA LEU A 170 3.13 7.81 17.84
C LEU A 170 2.35 7.50 16.55
N ARG A 171 3.03 7.12 15.47
CA ARG A 171 2.40 6.69 14.22
C ARG A 171 1.51 5.47 14.44
N LYS A 172 2.02 4.41 15.12
CA LYS A 172 1.24 3.21 15.44
C LYS A 172 0.02 3.52 16.32
N ASP A 173 0.18 4.36 17.33
CA ASP A 173 -0.94 4.79 18.18
C ASP A 173 -2.00 5.54 17.34
N MET A 174 -1.58 6.38 16.40
CA MET A 174 -2.48 7.14 15.56
C MET A 174 -3.19 6.31 14.47
N GLN A 175 -2.57 5.23 13.97
CA GLN A 175 -3.22 4.26 13.08
C GLN A 175 -4.44 3.63 13.75
N VAL A 176 -4.27 3.12 14.96
CA VAL A 176 -5.37 2.54 15.77
C VAL A 176 -6.47 3.59 16.02
N GLU A 177 -6.06 4.82 16.34
CA GLU A 177 -6.99 5.93 16.62
C GLU A 177 -7.80 6.33 15.37
N LEU A 178 -7.16 6.44 14.20
CA LEU A 178 -7.84 6.77 12.94
C LEU A 178 -8.90 5.73 12.57
N LYS A 179 -8.56 4.44 12.69
CA LYS A 179 -9.51 3.35 12.43
C LYS A 179 -10.69 3.38 13.41
N ARG A 180 -10.41 3.67 14.70
CA ARG A 180 -11.45 3.86 15.72
C ARG A 180 -12.38 5.03 15.35
N ILE A 181 -11.81 6.20 15.05
CA ILE A 181 -12.57 7.42 14.68
C ILE A 181 -13.45 7.13 13.45
N GLN A 182 -12.90 6.51 12.41
CA GLN A 182 -13.63 6.18 11.19
C GLN A 182 -14.87 5.32 11.49
N ARG A 183 -14.70 4.27 12.30
CA ARG A 183 -15.81 3.38 12.71
C ARG A 183 -16.87 4.10 13.54
N GLU A 184 -16.44 4.96 14.47
CA GLU A 184 -17.31 5.66 15.40
C GLU A 184 -18.13 6.76 14.70
N VAL A 185 -17.49 7.50 13.76
CA VAL A 185 -18.17 8.54 12.98
C VAL A 185 -19.01 7.94 11.83
N GLY A 186 -18.61 6.77 11.32
CA GLY A 186 -19.33 6.06 10.27
C GLY A 186 -19.33 6.78 8.91
N ILE A 187 -18.21 7.44 8.54
CA ILE A 187 -18.01 8.12 7.25
C ILE A 187 -16.92 7.42 6.43
N THR A 188 -16.86 7.73 5.14
CA THR A 188 -15.82 7.21 4.24
C THR A 188 -14.49 7.94 4.48
N PHE A 189 -13.39 7.20 4.58
CA PHE A 189 -12.04 7.74 4.60
C PHE A 189 -11.34 7.41 3.28
N VAL A 190 -10.70 8.41 2.67
CA VAL A 190 -9.75 8.24 1.56
C VAL A 190 -8.38 8.67 2.06
N TYR A 191 -7.52 7.71 2.20
CA TYR A 191 -6.21 7.85 2.83
C TYR A 191 -5.10 7.72 1.78
N VAL A 192 -4.12 8.62 1.81
CA VAL A 192 -2.94 8.55 0.94
C VAL A 192 -1.72 8.26 1.79
N THR A 193 -0.96 7.26 1.40
CA THR A 193 0.33 6.92 2.03
C THR A 193 1.29 6.29 1.02
N HIS A 194 2.55 6.22 1.37
CA HIS A 194 3.56 5.38 0.75
C HIS A 194 4.04 4.27 1.71
N ASP A 195 3.48 4.21 2.92
CA ASP A 195 3.79 3.22 3.94
C ASP A 195 2.86 2.01 3.80
N GLN A 196 3.46 0.84 3.58
CA GLN A 196 2.74 -0.41 3.36
C GLN A 196 2.05 -0.89 4.65
N GLU A 197 2.71 -0.75 5.82
CA GLU A 197 2.15 -1.14 7.12
C GLU A 197 0.85 -0.36 7.40
N GLU A 198 0.83 0.94 7.09
CA GLU A 198 -0.37 1.77 7.22
C GLU A 198 -1.52 1.26 6.34
N ALA A 199 -1.22 0.98 5.06
CA ALA A 199 -2.22 0.50 4.12
C ALA A 199 -2.79 -0.87 4.51
N LEU A 200 -1.93 -1.82 4.89
CA LEU A 200 -2.35 -3.17 5.24
C LEU A 200 -3.12 -3.24 6.58
N THR A 201 -2.78 -2.38 7.55
CA THR A 201 -3.39 -2.45 8.90
C THR A 201 -4.70 -1.68 9.04
N MET A 202 -4.86 -0.58 8.30
CA MET A 202 -6.02 0.32 8.49
C MET A 202 -7.12 0.15 7.45
N SER A 203 -6.81 -0.33 6.24
CA SER A 203 -7.73 -0.25 5.11
C SER A 203 -8.79 -1.36 5.12
N ASP A 204 -9.92 -1.07 4.52
CA ASP A 204 -10.88 -2.06 4.06
C ASP A 204 -10.60 -2.38 2.58
N THR A 205 -10.12 -1.38 1.81
CA THR A 205 -9.71 -1.50 0.41
C THR A 205 -8.39 -0.77 0.18
N VAL A 206 -7.43 -1.43 -0.47
CA VAL A 206 -6.16 -0.86 -0.90
C VAL A 206 -6.17 -0.72 -2.42
N VAL A 207 -5.76 0.44 -2.90
CA VAL A 207 -5.55 0.76 -4.31
C VAL A 207 -4.05 0.98 -4.52
N VAL A 208 -3.39 0.03 -5.15
CA VAL A 208 -1.96 0.14 -5.47
C VAL A 208 -1.81 0.87 -6.80
N MET A 209 -1.03 1.95 -6.78
CA MET A 209 -0.81 2.83 -7.93
C MET A 209 0.66 2.88 -8.33
N ASP A 210 0.92 2.90 -9.64
CA ASP A 210 2.22 3.20 -10.23
C ASP A 210 2.05 4.03 -11.51
N LYS A 211 2.87 5.07 -11.68
CA LYS A 211 2.94 5.91 -12.89
C LYS A 211 1.57 6.33 -13.43
N GLY A 212 0.70 6.83 -12.56
CA GLY A 212 -0.63 7.33 -12.92
C GLY A 212 -1.70 6.27 -13.15
N ASN A 213 -1.36 4.98 -13.03
CA ASN A 213 -2.23 3.84 -13.26
C ASN A 213 -2.51 3.05 -11.97
N ILE A 214 -3.69 2.44 -11.90
CA ILE A 214 -4.00 1.46 -10.85
C ILE A 214 -3.43 0.10 -11.27
N GLN A 215 -2.58 -0.46 -10.41
CA GLN A 215 -2.01 -1.79 -10.60
C GLN A 215 -2.91 -2.88 -10.06
N GLN A 216 -3.48 -2.64 -8.87
CA GLN A 216 -4.41 -3.57 -8.22
C GLN A 216 -5.33 -2.84 -7.26
N ILE A 217 -6.56 -3.34 -7.12
CA ILE A 217 -7.51 -2.99 -6.06
C ILE A 217 -7.93 -4.29 -5.39
N GLY A 218 -7.92 -4.31 -4.07
CA GLY A 218 -8.33 -5.48 -3.28
C GLY A 218 -8.35 -5.18 -1.78
N THR A 219 -8.71 -6.18 -0.99
CA THR A 219 -8.50 -6.13 0.45
C THR A 219 -7.01 -6.16 0.77
N PRO A 220 -6.56 -5.74 1.96
CA PRO A 220 -5.17 -5.89 2.38
C PRO A 220 -4.63 -7.31 2.19
N GLU A 221 -5.43 -8.32 2.52
CA GLU A 221 -5.09 -9.73 2.36
C GLU A 221 -4.89 -10.08 0.88
N ASP A 222 -5.87 -9.77 0.00
CA ASP A 222 -5.75 -10.03 -1.44
C ASP A 222 -4.50 -9.38 -2.06
N ILE A 223 -4.17 -8.15 -1.65
CA ILE A 223 -3.02 -7.42 -2.19
C ILE A 223 -1.69 -8.08 -1.79
N TYR A 224 -1.63 -8.66 -0.58
CA TYR A 224 -0.43 -9.32 -0.05
C TYR A 224 -0.27 -10.73 -0.57
N THR A 225 -1.34 -11.54 -0.52
CA THR A 225 -1.30 -12.97 -0.85
C THR A 225 -1.42 -13.26 -2.34
N GLU A 226 -2.18 -12.43 -3.08
CA GLU A 226 -2.48 -12.62 -4.50
C GLU A 226 -2.11 -11.39 -5.34
N PRO A 227 -0.83 -10.96 -5.36
CA PRO A 227 -0.40 -9.83 -6.17
C PRO A 227 -0.60 -10.13 -7.67
N LYS A 228 -1.10 -9.12 -8.44
CA LYS A 228 -1.40 -9.30 -9.87
C LYS A 228 -0.19 -9.22 -10.78
N ASN A 229 0.90 -8.64 -10.32
CA ASN A 229 2.14 -8.51 -11.08
C ASN A 229 3.34 -8.34 -10.15
N ALA A 230 4.56 -8.45 -10.71
CA ALA A 230 5.81 -8.35 -9.98
C ALA A 230 5.97 -7.02 -9.22
N PHE A 231 5.44 -5.91 -9.76
CA PHE A 231 5.49 -4.63 -9.06
C PHE A 231 4.69 -4.67 -7.75
N VAL A 232 3.46 -5.20 -7.78
CA VAL A 232 2.63 -5.29 -6.56
C VAL A 232 3.27 -6.23 -5.55
N ALA A 233 3.79 -7.38 -6.00
CA ALA A 233 4.45 -8.37 -5.15
C ALA A 233 5.65 -7.76 -4.39
N ASP A 234 6.53 -7.06 -5.11
CA ASP A 234 7.73 -6.43 -4.56
C ASP A 234 7.41 -5.18 -3.73
N PHE A 235 6.43 -4.38 -4.19
CA PHE A 235 6.08 -3.13 -3.53
C PHE A 235 5.31 -3.35 -2.20
N ILE A 236 4.60 -4.47 -2.01
CA ILE A 236 3.75 -4.72 -0.81
C ILE A 236 4.46 -5.56 0.26
N GLY A 237 5.67 -5.93 0.04
CA GLY A 237 6.47 -6.72 0.97
C GLY A 237 7.65 -7.32 0.24
N GLU A 238 8.62 -7.78 0.98
CA GLU A 238 9.75 -8.47 0.40
C GLU A 238 9.26 -9.77 -0.28
N SER A 239 9.82 -10.09 -1.46
CA SER A 239 9.42 -11.24 -2.25
C SER A 239 10.61 -11.84 -2.98
N ASN A 240 10.67 -13.15 -3.04
CA ASN A 240 11.51 -13.85 -4.00
C ASN A 240 10.67 -14.03 -5.28
N ILE A 241 11.03 -13.33 -6.36
CA ILE A 241 10.34 -13.41 -7.65
C ILE A 241 11.23 -14.17 -8.62
N ILE A 242 10.74 -15.30 -9.12
CA ILE A 242 11.56 -16.28 -9.84
C ILE A 242 10.94 -16.58 -11.20
N ASP A 243 11.77 -16.74 -12.21
CA ASP A 243 11.33 -17.22 -13.52
C ASP A 243 10.92 -18.69 -13.47
N GLY A 244 9.76 -18.97 -14.01
CA GLY A 244 9.24 -20.31 -14.14
C GLY A 244 8.40 -20.50 -15.38
N PHE A 245 7.94 -21.70 -15.58
CA PHE A 245 6.92 -22.03 -16.57
C PHE A 245 6.01 -23.13 -16.05
N MET A 246 4.79 -23.20 -16.57
CA MET A 246 3.79 -24.15 -16.18
C MET A 246 3.80 -25.36 -17.14
N PRO A 247 4.48 -26.49 -16.82
CA PRO A 247 4.48 -27.65 -17.70
C PRO A 247 3.10 -28.32 -17.79
N GLN A 248 2.29 -28.18 -16.74
CA GLN A 248 0.91 -28.61 -16.65
C GLN A 248 0.18 -27.80 -15.57
N ASP A 249 -1.15 -27.90 -15.55
CA ASP A 249 -1.95 -27.21 -14.55
C ASP A 249 -1.54 -27.57 -13.13
N LYS A 250 -1.45 -26.57 -12.24
CA LYS A 250 -1.05 -26.68 -10.83
C LYS A 250 0.34 -27.29 -10.60
N VAL A 251 1.22 -27.18 -11.56
CA VAL A 251 2.64 -27.55 -11.42
C VAL A 251 3.48 -26.48 -12.06
N VAL A 252 4.35 -25.85 -11.29
CA VAL A 252 5.33 -24.89 -11.79
C VAL A 252 6.70 -25.56 -11.88
N GLN A 253 7.48 -25.24 -12.89
CA GLN A 253 8.88 -25.63 -13.01
C GLN A 253 9.77 -24.40 -12.90
N MET A 254 10.72 -24.47 -11.99
CA MET A 254 11.80 -23.48 -11.78
C MET A 254 13.09 -24.24 -11.43
N TYR A 255 14.25 -23.72 -11.79
CA TYR A 255 15.57 -24.36 -11.57
C TYR A 255 15.62 -25.84 -12.03
N GLY A 256 14.94 -26.18 -13.12
CA GLY A 256 14.84 -27.53 -13.63
C GLY A 256 14.02 -28.52 -12.81
N LYS A 257 13.45 -28.10 -11.68
CA LYS A 257 12.63 -28.93 -10.78
C LYS A 257 11.15 -28.55 -10.88
N LYS A 258 10.27 -29.51 -10.64
CA LYS A 258 8.82 -29.35 -10.67
C LYS A 258 8.27 -29.26 -9.24
N PHE A 259 7.42 -28.27 -9.00
CA PHE A 259 6.77 -28.02 -7.72
C PHE A 259 5.26 -28.00 -7.88
N PRO A 260 4.50 -28.69 -7.03
CA PRO A 260 3.06 -28.54 -6.99
C PRO A 260 2.70 -27.14 -6.46
N CYS A 261 1.71 -26.47 -7.05
CA CYS A 261 1.17 -25.19 -6.62
C CYS A 261 -0.37 -25.21 -6.66
N LEU A 262 -1.00 -24.26 -6.01
CA LEU A 262 -2.47 -24.18 -5.99
C LEU A 262 -3.02 -23.45 -7.22
N ASP A 263 -2.24 -22.52 -7.78
CA ASP A 263 -2.62 -21.71 -8.92
C ASP A 263 -2.73 -22.53 -10.20
N GLY A 264 -3.75 -22.23 -11.00
CA GLY A 264 -4.06 -22.92 -12.23
C GLY A 264 -4.62 -21.97 -13.29
N GLY A 265 -5.00 -22.56 -14.44
CA GLY A 265 -5.57 -21.79 -15.56
C GLY A 265 -4.50 -21.21 -16.51
N PHE A 266 -3.28 -21.71 -16.46
CA PHE A 266 -2.18 -21.40 -17.36
C PHE A 266 -2.09 -22.43 -18.51
N ALA A 267 -1.65 -21.97 -19.67
CA ALA A 267 -1.39 -22.88 -20.79
C ALA A 267 -0.14 -23.75 -20.52
N PRO A 268 -0.08 -25.01 -21.02
CA PRO A 268 1.11 -25.82 -20.91
C PRO A 268 2.33 -25.13 -21.56
N GLY A 269 3.41 -24.99 -20.79
CA GLY A 269 4.64 -24.28 -21.21
C GLY A 269 4.53 -22.76 -21.12
N GLU A 270 3.47 -22.19 -20.54
CA GLU A 270 3.34 -20.74 -20.36
C GLU A 270 4.42 -20.23 -19.40
N PRO A 271 5.21 -19.21 -19.80
CA PRO A 271 6.18 -18.57 -18.92
C PRO A 271 5.46 -17.73 -17.86
N VAL A 272 5.91 -17.83 -16.60
CA VAL A 272 5.28 -17.21 -15.43
C VAL A 272 6.32 -16.56 -14.52
N ASP A 273 5.86 -15.63 -13.69
CA ASP A 273 6.57 -15.16 -12.50
C ASP A 273 6.07 -15.97 -11.30
N VAL A 274 7.00 -16.55 -10.55
CA VAL A 274 6.75 -17.31 -9.32
C VAL A 274 7.13 -16.41 -8.14
N VAL A 275 6.15 -16.02 -7.33
CA VAL A 275 6.37 -15.26 -6.10
C VAL A 275 6.38 -16.22 -4.93
N ILE A 276 7.39 -16.10 -4.08
CA ILE A 276 7.52 -16.84 -2.84
C ILE A 276 7.82 -15.81 -1.74
N ARG A 277 6.97 -15.74 -0.73
CA ARG A 277 7.22 -14.87 0.40
C ARG A 277 8.36 -15.42 1.27
N PRO A 278 9.25 -14.57 1.81
CA PRO A 278 10.37 -15.01 2.64
C PRO A 278 9.97 -15.82 3.85
N GLU A 279 8.80 -15.56 4.43
CA GLU A 279 8.23 -16.26 5.58
C GLU A 279 7.61 -17.62 5.25
N ASP A 280 7.33 -17.90 3.97
CA ASP A 280 6.75 -19.18 3.52
C ASP A 280 7.81 -20.23 3.18
N ILE A 281 9.08 -19.93 3.45
CA ILE A 281 10.22 -20.79 3.16
C ILE A 281 10.74 -21.42 4.44
N ASP A 282 10.54 -22.73 4.58
CA ASP A 282 11.07 -23.50 5.69
C ASP A 282 12.53 -23.92 5.44
N ILE A 283 13.42 -23.67 6.38
CA ILE A 283 14.78 -24.21 6.39
C ILE A 283 14.75 -25.63 6.95
N VAL A 284 15.27 -26.58 6.18
CA VAL A 284 15.35 -28.00 6.54
C VAL A 284 16.78 -28.52 6.34
N PRO A 285 17.12 -29.71 6.88
CA PRO A 285 18.37 -30.38 6.53
C PRO A 285 18.52 -30.54 5.01
N GLU A 286 19.76 -30.46 4.52
CA GLU A 286 20.08 -30.49 3.09
C GLU A 286 19.43 -31.68 2.34
N ASP A 287 19.43 -32.86 2.98
CA ASP A 287 18.88 -34.12 2.45
C ASP A 287 17.34 -34.16 2.40
N GLN A 288 16.66 -33.21 3.04
CA GLN A 288 15.19 -33.08 3.08
C GLN A 288 14.69 -31.91 2.24
N GLY A 289 15.58 -31.10 1.69
CA GLY A 289 15.23 -29.90 0.93
C GLY A 289 14.72 -30.22 -0.49
N GLN A 290 13.72 -29.46 -0.91
CA GLN A 290 13.29 -29.42 -2.31
C GLN A 290 14.37 -28.78 -3.18
N ILE A 291 15.01 -27.72 -2.67
CA ILE A 291 16.17 -27.03 -3.26
C ILE A 291 17.23 -26.91 -2.14
N THR A 292 18.50 -26.94 -2.52
CA THR A 292 19.62 -26.80 -1.58
C THR A 292 20.47 -25.60 -1.93
N GLY A 293 20.95 -24.89 -0.92
CA GLY A 293 21.76 -23.70 -1.11
C GLY A 293 22.73 -23.43 0.04
N THR A 294 23.51 -22.37 -0.10
CA THR A 294 24.49 -21.96 0.91
C THR A 294 24.09 -20.61 1.52
N VAL A 295 24.04 -20.53 2.83
CA VAL A 295 23.79 -19.28 3.55
C VAL A 295 24.94 -18.30 3.32
N THR A 296 24.65 -17.13 2.77
CA THR A 296 25.65 -16.10 2.46
C THR A 296 25.62 -14.93 3.44
N GLU A 297 24.44 -14.62 4.00
CA GLU A 297 24.28 -13.52 4.96
C GLU A 297 23.19 -13.87 5.99
N VAL A 298 23.36 -13.37 7.23
CA VAL A 298 22.39 -13.52 8.30
C VAL A 298 22.28 -12.21 9.07
N THR A 299 21.09 -11.64 9.13
CA THR A 299 20.81 -10.39 9.86
C THR A 299 19.69 -10.59 10.88
N PHE A 300 19.95 -10.28 12.15
CA PHE A 300 18.91 -10.33 13.20
C PHE A 300 18.06 -9.05 13.20
N LYS A 301 16.75 -9.20 13.02
CA LYS A 301 15.77 -8.10 12.99
C LYS A 301 14.97 -7.94 14.29
N GLY A 302 15.37 -8.59 15.36
CA GLY A 302 14.70 -8.53 16.67
C GLY A 302 13.71 -9.66 16.90
N MET A 303 12.78 -9.92 15.98
CA MET A 303 11.79 -11.00 16.09
C MET A 303 12.14 -12.21 15.21
N HIS A 304 12.85 -12.00 14.14
CA HIS A 304 13.26 -13.02 13.16
C HIS A 304 14.67 -12.73 12.64
N TYR A 305 15.21 -13.66 11.90
CA TYR A 305 16.42 -13.51 11.10
C TYR A 305 16.02 -13.32 9.63
N ASP A 306 16.65 -12.36 8.96
CA ASP A 306 16.74 -12.32 7.51
C ASP A 306 17.96 -13.11 7.09
N ILE A 307 17.77 -14.19 6.34
CA ILE A 307 18.82 -15.09 5.88
C ILE A 307 18.86 -15.03 4.36
N ILE A 308 20.00 -14.64 3.80
CA ILE A 308 20.23 -14.71 2.36
C ILE A 308 20.88 -16.03 2.04
N VAL A 309 20.27 -16.78 1.12
CA VAL A 309 20.73 -18.09 0.67
C VAL A 309 21.03 -18.03 -0.81
N ASP A 310 22.21 -18.49 -1.21
CA ASP A 310 22.60 -18.65 -2.60
C ASP A 310 22.18 -20.04 -3.11
N PHE A 311 21.30 -20.05 -4.10
CA PHE A 311 20.87 -21.23 -4.84
C PHE A 311 21.48 -21.19 -6.25
N HIS A 312 22.70 -21.70 -6.41
CA HIS A 312 23.40 -21.76 -7.71
C HIS A 312 23.57 -20.40 -8.42
N GLY A 313 23.89 -19.35 -7.63
CA GLY A 313 24.04 -17.99 -8.13
C GLY A 313 22.83 -17.10 -7.94
N PHE A 314 21.69 -17.65 -7.48
CA PHE A 314 20.50 -16.88 -7.14
C PHE A 314 20.39 -16.68 -5.65
N LYS A 315 20.13 -15.46 -5.24
CA LYS A 315 19.98 -15.11 -3.84
C LYS A 315 18.51 -15.03 -3.48
N TRP A 316 18.10 -15.81 -2.50
CA TRP A 316 16.78 -15.73 -1.90
C TRP A 316 16.85 -15.16 -0.50
N LEU A 317 15.89 -14.36 -0.14
CA LEU A 317 15.64 -13.93 1.23
C LEU A 317 14.73 -14.97 1.90
N ILE A 318 15.10 -15.39 3.12
CA ILE A 318 14.28 -16.23 4.00
C ILE A 318 14.09 -15.49 5.31
N GLN A 319 12.86 -15.39 5.80
CA GLN A 319 12.54 -14.84 7.11
C GLN A 319 12.11 -15.95 8.05
N THR A 320 12.92 -16.21 9.08
CA THR A 320 12.70 -17.31 10.02
C THR A 320 13.12 -16.96 11.44
N THR A 321 12.52 -17.61 12.42
CA THR A 321 12.96 -17.53 13.83
C THR A 321 14.17 -18.42 14.12
N ASP A 322 14.52 -19.35 13.22
CA ASP A 322 15.62 -20.29 13.38
C ASP A 322 16.92 -19.71 12.85
N TYR A 323 17.99 -19.85 13.61
CA TYR A 323 19.31 -19.38 13.22
C TYR A 323 20.04 -20.40 12.36
N SER A 324 20.57 -19.96 11.21
CA SER A 324 21.48 -20.74 10.36
C SER A 324 22.75 -19.92 10.11
N PRO A 325 23.95 -20.44 10.44
CA PRO A 325 25.19 -19.66 10.31
C PRO A 325 25.60 -19.46 8.83
N VAL A 326 26.30 -18.37 8.54
CA VAL A 326 26.91 -18.11 7.24
C VAL A 326 27.84 -19.28 6.85
N GLY A 327 27.75 -19.75 5.62
CA GLY A 327 28.48 -20.90 5.10
C GLY A 327 27.78 -22.25 5.34
N ALA A 328 26.64 -22.28 6.03
CA ALA A 328 25.86 -23.50 6.19
C ALA A 328 25.25 -23.93 4.85
N HIS A 329 25.32 -25.23 4.54
CA HIS A 329 24.54 -25.84 3.46
C HIS A 329 23.20 -26.25 4.01
N ILE A 330 22.14 -25.74 3.43
CA ILE A 330 20.75 -25.98 3.89
C ILE A 330 19.88 -26.44 2.75
N GLY A 331 18.84 -27.18 3.08
CA GLY A 331 17.69 -27.40 2.21
C GLY A 331 16.60 -26.39 2.50
N VAL A 332 15.76 -26.11 1.52
CA VAL A 332 14.52 -25.37 1.72
C VAL A 332 13.34 -26.19 1.28
N LYS A 333 12.23 -26.00 1.98
CA LYS A 333 10.94 -26.60 1.69
C LYS A 333 9.89 -25.50 1.61
N ILE A 334 9.04 -25.57 0.62
CA ILE A 334 7.92 -24.64 0.39
C ILE A 334 6.68 -25.50 0.18
N ASP A 335 5.63 -25.20 0.92
CA ASP A 335 4.36 -25.89 0.73
C ASP A 335 3.64 -25.37 -0.53
N PRO A 336 2.72 -26.14 -1.14
CA PRO A 336 2.09 -25.75 -2.41
C PRO A 336 1.33 -24.44 -2.42
N ASP A 337 0.88 -23.95 -1.27
CA ASP A 337 0.21 -22.66 -1.06
C ASP A 337 1.20 -21.49 -0.89
N GLY A 338 2.48 -21.76 -0.63
CA GLY A 338 3.53 -20.74 -0.60
C GLY A 338 4.02 -20.30 -1.98
N PHE A 339 3.54 -20.93 -3.08
CA PHE A 339 3.81 -20.51 -4.44
C PHE A 339 2.66 -19.70 -4.99
N HIS A 340 2.87 -18.42 -5.27
CA HIS A 340 1.92 -17.61 -6.02
C HIS A 340 2.41 -17.41 -7.45
N ILE A 341 1.60 -17.85 -8.44
CA ILE A 341 1.96 -17.87 -9.85
C ILE A 341 1.29 -16.72 -10.60
N MET A 342 2.08 -15.88 -11.23
CA MET A 342 1.60 -14.73 -12.00
C MET A 342 1.97 -14.86 -13.47
N LYS A 343 1.12 -14.26 -14.33
CA LYS A 343 1.48 -14.08 -15.74
C LYS A 343 2.59 -13.06 -15.88
N LYS A 344 3.46 -13.29 -16.85
CA LYS A 344 4.49 -12.31 -17.21
C LYS A 344 3.85 -10.96 -17.55
N SER A 345 4.45 -9.88 -17.06
CA SER A 345 3.98 -8.50 -17.26
C SER A 345 5.15 -7.59 -17.67
N GLN A 346 4.86 -6.33 -17.94
CA GLN A 346 5.89 -5.31 -18.19
C GLN A 346 6.84 -5.06 -16.99
N TYR A 347 6.49 -5.60 -15.84
CA TYR A 347 7.28 -5.50 -14.59
C TYR A 347 8.14 -6.73 -14.34
N SER A 348 7.96 -7.82 -15.11
CA SER A 348 8.79 -9.02 -15.01
C SER A 348 10.26 -8.68 -15.23
N GLY A 349 11.14 -9.20 -14.41
CA GLY A 349 12.58 -8.96 -14.50
C GLY A 349 13.07 -7.59 -13.99
N LYS A 350 12.23 -6.79 -13.32
CA LYS A 350 12.60 -5.44 -12.86
C LYS A 350 12.73 -5.29 -11.35
N PHE A 351 12.26 -6.24 -10.56
CA PHE A 351 12.14 -6.14 -9.13
C PHE A 351 12.78 -7.32 -8.42
N GLY A 352 13.33 -7.05 -7.24
CA GLY A 352 13.87 -8.01 -6.31
C GLY A 352 15.37 -8.24 -6.47
N ASP A 353 16.18 -7.64 -5.59
CA ASP A 353 17.63 -7.95 -5.48
C ASP A 353 17.90 -9.41 -5.08
N TYR A 354 16.87 -10.11 -4.62
CA TYR A 354 16.89 -11.50 -4.19
C TYR A 354 16.27 -12.46 -5.21
N SER A 355 15.68 -11.93 -6.30
CA SER A 355 15.04 -12.73 -7.33
C SER A 355 16.01 -13.11 -8.43
N SER A 356 15.64 -14.14 -9.18
CA SER A 356 16.35 -14.57 -10.39
C SER A 356 16.35 -13.56 -11.55
N TYR A 357 15.72 -12.41 -11.35
CA TYR A 357 15.53 -11.36 -12.36
C TYR A 357 16.52 -10.20 -12.29
N SER A 358 17.52 -10.22 -11.43
CA SER A 358 18.58 -9.22 -11.54
C SER A 358 19.25 -9.34 -12.91
N ASP A 359 19.68 -8.22 -13.51
CA ASP A 359 20.48 -8.23 -14.76
C ASP A 359 21.71 -9.16 -14.68
N ALA A 360 22.15 -9.49 -13.46
CA ALA A 360 23.17 -10.49 -13.17
C ALA A 360 22.72 -11.94 -13.48
N TYR A 361 21.41 -12.25 -13.47
CA TYR A 361 20.90 -13.58 -13.78
C TYR A 361 21.07 -13.94 -15.27
N ASP A 362 20.69 -13.03 -16.16
CA ASP A 362 20.83 -13.25 -17.60
C ASP A 362 22.32 -13.43 -17.99
N GLN A 363 23.21 -12.70 -17.28
CA GLN A 363 24.66 -12.86 -17.48
C GLN A 363 25.19 -14.22 -16.98
N LEU A 364 24.71 -14.70 -15.83
CA LEU A 364 25.14 -16.00 -15.27
C LEU A 364 24.61 -17.20 -16.06
N ASN A 365 23.41 -17.11 -16.65
CA ASN A 365 22.89 -18.16 -17.52
C ASN A 365 23.67 -18.26 -18.84
N VAL A 366 24.10 -17.12 -19.38
CA VAL A 366 24.96 -17.11 -20.60
C VAL A 366 26.30 -17.72 -20.31
N ASP A 367 26.90 -17.51 -19.15
CA ASP A 367 28.19 -18.07 -18.75
C ASP A 367 28.07 -19.57 -18.40
N ALA A 368 26.95 -20.04 -17.86
CA ALA A 368 26.72 -21.46 -17.56
C ALA A 368 26.50 -22.31 -18.83
N ASP A 369 25.79 -21.77 -19.82
CA ASP A 369 25.61 -22.41 -21.12
C ASP A 369 26.94 -22.47 -21.91
N ALA A 370 27.81 -21.45 -21.80
CA ALA A 370 29.12 -21.42 -22.41
C ALA A 370 30.12 -22.38 -21.76
N ALA A 371 29.98 -22.69 -20.48
CA ALA A 371 30.83 -23.65 -19.77
C ALA A 371 30.42 -25.10 -20.00
N GLY A 372 29.16 -25.35 -20.40
CA GLY A 372 28.64 -26.69 -20.70
C GLY A 372 29.04 -27.26 -22.11
N GLU A 373 29.50 -26.42 -23.04
CA GLU A 373 29.90 -26.84 -24.38
C GLU A 373 31.39 -27.20 -24.52
N GLY A 374 32.17 -27.16 -23.42
CA GLY A 374 33.63 -27.30 -23.43
C GLY A 374 34.20 -28.67 -23.05
N ASP A 375 33.39 -29.66 -22.65
CA ASP A 375 33.89 -30.95 -22.13
C ASP A 375 33.55 -32.18 -23.00
N ASP A 376 33.25 -32.02 -24.29
CA ASP A 376 33.12 -33.12 -25.25
C ASP A 376 34.01 -32.88 -26.47
N GLU A 377 35.37 -32.97 -26.28
CA GLU A 377 36.34 -33.30 -27.30
C GLU A 377 37.43 -34.26 -26.78
#